data_1e5d525c2e492d088b903bdfda6c3d65
#
_entry.id   1e5d525c2e492d088b903bdfda6c3d65
#
_cell.length_a   1.000
_cell.length_b   1.000
_cell.length_c   1.000
_cell.angle_alpha   90.00
_cell.angle_beta   90.00
_cell.angle_gamma   90.00
#
_symmetry.space_group_name_H-M   'P 1'
#
loop_
_entity.id
_entity.type
_entity.pdbx_description
1 polymer ?
#
loop_
_entity_poly.entity_id
_entity_poly.type
_entity_poly.pdbx_seq_one_letter_code
_entity_poly.pdbx_strand_id
1 'polypeptide(L)'
;MGRVLVTGATGFVGQAVMRGLAAQGADVVCVNRTGHNIKNCAQIIETNDVFSREVEWWTESCQDVDMVIHVAWYAEPGKYLTSDKNLDCLSGTLNLARGAALAGVRKFVGVGTCFEYDLAPGELSVSTQLNPVTPYAAAKASTYVTLNQYLPLQGVEFLWARLFYLYGQGEDPRRLVPYLHQQMQAGERADLTSGTQVRDFMDVDDAAALLLEDAFSNRTGATNIASGQGITVRALAEQIADHYGRRDLLNFGARPDNLTDPPCVIGLRDTETRI
;
A
#
# COMPACT_ATOMS: atom_id res chain seq x y z
N MET A 1 4.82 -19.73 13.44
CA MET A 1 4.57 -18.83 12.30
C MET A 1 5.51 -19.29 11.20
N GLY A 2 5.04 -19.47 9.97
CA GLY A 2 5.89 -19.93 8.85
C GLY A 2 6.83 -18.84 8.36
N ARG A 3 7.71 -19.18 7.42
CA ARG A 3 8.69 -18.26 6.83
C ARG A 3 8.03 -17.31 5.85
N VAL A 4 8.29 -16.01 5.96
CA VAL A 4 7.64 -14.95 5.16
C VAL A 4 8.65 -14.28 4.23
N LEU A 5 8.39 -14.28 2.92
CA LEU A 5 9.15 -13.48 1.96
C LEU A 5 8.49 -12.12 1.76
N VAL A 6 9.26 -11.05 1.94
CA VAL A 6 8.79 -9.66 1.76
C VAL A 6 9.52 -8.99 0.61
N THR A 7 8.77 -8.39 -0.31
CA THR A 7 9.32 -7.47 -1.32
C THR A 7 8.94 -6.03 -0.97
N GLY A 8 9.81 -5.07 -1.30
CA GLY A 8 9.53 -3.66 -1.01
C GLY A 8 9.73 -3.25 0.45
N ALA A 9 10.45 -4.03 1.23
CA ALA A 9 10.72 -3.83 2.66
C ALA A 9 11.33 -2.45 3.02
N THR A 10 11.98 -1.78 2.09
CA THR A 10 12.59 -0.44 2.28
C THR A 10 11.66 0.73 1.97
N GLY A 11 10.51 0.46 1.35
CA GLY A 11 9.50 1.48 1.06
C GLY A 11 8.71 1.91 2.28
N PHE A 12 7.90 2.97 2.16
CA PHE A 12 7.08 3.54 3.23
C PHE A 12 6.21 2.48 3.92
N VAL A 13 5.35 1.79 3.19
CA VAL A 13 4.49 0.72 3.73
C VAL A 13 5.31 -0.51 4.13
N GLY A 14 6.34 -0.86 3.34
CA GLY A 14 7.16 -2.03 3.62
C GLY A 14 7.91 -1.94 4.94
N GLN A 15 8.41 -0.77 5.33
CA GLN A 15 9.06 -0.57 6.63
C GLN A 15 8.08 -0.79 7.80
N ALA A 16 6.84 -0.34 7.67
CA ALA A 16 5.81 -0.58 8.68
C ALA A 16 5.45 -2.08 8.78
N VAL A 17 5.29 -2.76 7.64
CA VAL A 17 5.10 -4.22 7.60
C VAL A 17 6.28 -4.94 8.26
N MET A 18 7.52 -4.52 8.00
CA MET A 18 8.71 -5.12 8.65
C MET A 18 8.73 -4.91 10.16
N ARG A 19 8.31 -3.72 10.65
CA ARG A 19 8.16 -3.48 12.10
C ARG A 19 7.14 -4.42 12.73
N GLY A 20 5.98 -4.57 12.08
CA GLY A 20 4.92 -5.46 12.55
C GLY A 20 5.33 -6.94 12.56
N LEU A 21 6.03 -7.42 11.52
CA LEU A 21 6.56 -8.78 11.45
C LEU A 21 7.62 -9.04 12.53
N ALA A 22 8.51 -8.07 12.76
CA ALA A 22 9.54 -8.17 13.81
C ALA A 22 8.92 -8.23 15.22
N ALA A 23 7.87 -7.44 15.48
CA ALA A 23 7.15 -7.47 16.75
C ALA A 23 6.47 -8.84 17.02
N GLN A 24 6.13 -9.58 15.97
CA GLN A 24 5.55 -10.92 16.03
C GLN A 24 6.61 -12.04 16.03
N GLY A 25 7.91 -11.71 15.94
CA GLY A 25 9.00 -12.68 15.90
C GLY A 25 9.02 -13.55 14.63
N ALA A 26 8.53 -13.02 13.50
CA ALA A 26 8.46 -13.76 12.25
C ALA A 26 9.85 -14.03 11.65
N ASP A 27 10.02 -15.20 11.02
CA ASP A 27 11.20 -15.52 10.19
C ASP A 27 11.01 -14.89 8.81
N VAL A 28 11.77 -13.82 8.51
CA VAL A 28 11.56 -13.00 7.32
C VAL A 28 12.73 -13.08 6.35
N VAL A 29 12.43 -13.38 5.09
CA VAL A 29 13.32 -13.23 3.94
C VAL A 29 12.94 -11.95 3.19
N CYS A 30 13.89 -11.04 2.98
CA CYS A 30 13.65 -9.84 2.22
C CYS A 30 14.26 -9.93 0.84
N VAL A 31 13.46 -9.67 -0.20
CA VAL A 31 13.98 -9.41 -1.55
C VAL A 31 14.14 -7.90 -1.72
N ASN A 32 15.37 -7.45 -1.90
CA ASN A 32 15.68 -6.03 -1.89
C ASN A 32 16.70 -5.63 -2.95
N ARG A 33 16.71 -4.33 -3.27
CA ARG A 33 17.73 -3.79 -4.16
C ARG A 33 19.10 -3.81 -3.49
N THR A 34 20.11 -4.16 -4.26
CA THR A 34 21.52 -4.20 -3.81
C THR A 34 21.94 -2.91 -3.09
N GLY A 35 22.65 -3.08 -1.97
CA GLY A 35 23.21 -1.96 -1.19
C GLY A 35 22.27 -1.35 -0.14
N HIS A 36 21.06 -1.89 0.06
CA HIS A 36 20.17 -1.46 1.13
C HIS A 36 20.22 -2.42 2.32
N ASN A 37 20.61 -1.91 3.48
CA ASN A 37 20.59 -2.70 4.71
C ASN A 37 19.17 -2.70 5.30
N ILE A 38 18.63 -3.88 5.57
CA ILE A 38 17.32 -4.08 6.21
C ILE A 38 17.55 -4.71 7.58
N LYS A 39 16.99 -4.08 8.61
CA LYS A 39 16.98 -4.63 9.96
C LYS A 39 15.85 -5.66 10.10
N ASN A 40 16.02 -6.59 11.04
CA ASN A 40 14.97 -7.57 11.41
C ASN A 40 14.55 -8.50 10.26
N CYS A 41 15.48 -8.94 9.43
CA CYS A 41 15.27 -10.05 8.51
C CYS A 41 16.36 -11.12 8.69
N ALA A 42 15.96 -12.37 8.54
CA ALA A 42 16.86 -13.52 8.69
C ALA A 42 17.77 -13.70 7.47
N GLN A 43 17.26 -13.31 6.29
CA GLN A 43 17.97 -13.41 5.01
C GLN A 43 17.62 -12.26 4.09
N ILE A 44 18.62 -11.76 3.37
CA ILE A 44 18.42 -10.78 2.27
C ILE A 44 18.81 -11.44 0.95
N ILE A 45 17.90 -11.42 -0.02
CA ILE A 45 18.14 -11.79 -1.41
C ILE A 45 18.25 -10.49 -2.20
N GLU A 46 19.44 -10.22 -2.72
CA GLU A 46 19.69 -8.98 -3.45
C GLU A 46 19.38 -9.10 -4.95
N THR A 47 18.79 -8.05 -5.49
CA THR A 47 18.54 -7.90 -6.94
C THR A 47 18.60 -6.43 -7.34
N ASN A 48 18.99 -6.15 -8.59
CA ASN A 48 18.96 -4.78 -9.08
C ASN A 48 17.53 -4.30 -9.36
N ASP A 49 16.66 -5.23 -9.79
CA ASP A 49 15.25 -4.93 -10.07
C ASP A 49 14.39 -6.19 -9.83
N VAL A 50 13.42 -6.08 -8.94
CA VAL A 50 12.49 -7.17 -8.60
C VAL A 50 11.51 -7.47 -9.75
N PHE A 51 11.19 -6.50 -10.59
CA PHE A 51 10.18 -6.64 -11.64
C PHE A 51 10.74 -7.23 -12.93
N SER A 52 12.06 -7.26 -13.10
CA SER A 52 12.74 -7.89 -14.24
C SER A 52 13.10 -9.37 -14.03
N ARG A 53 12.75 -9.93 -12.87
CA ARG A 53 13.08 -11.32 -12.55
C ARG A 53 12.11 -12.30 -13.18
N GLU A 54 12.67 -13.38 -13.75
CA GLU A 54 11.91 -14.45 -14.36
C GLU A 54 11.34 -15.43 -13.32
N VAL A 55 10.42 -16.26 -13.75
CA VAL A 55 9.69 -17.22 -12.90
C VAL A 55 10.63 -18.16 -12.15
N GLU A 56 11.66 -18.66 -12.83
CA GLU A 56 12.65 -19.60 -12.28
C GLU A 56 13.39 -18.98 -11.09
N TRP A 57 13.84 -17.74 -11.23
CA TRP A 57 14.51 -17.02 -10.16
C TRP A 57 13.60 -16.85 -8.93
N TRP A 58 12.31 -16.57 -9.16
CA TRP A 58 11.33 -16.46 -8.08
C TRP A 58 11.02 -17.81 -7.45
N THR A 59 10.99 -18.90 -8.25
CA THR A 59 10.82 -20.26 -7.73
C THR A 59 11.95 -20.64 -6.77
N GLU A 60 13.20 -20.31 -7.13
CA GLU A 60 14.35 -20.52 -6.24
C GLU A 60 14.30 -19.62 -5.00
N SER A 61 13.95 -18.33 -5.16
CA SER A 61 13.86 -17.38 -4.05
C SER A 61 12.74 -17.69 -3.04
N CYS A 62 11.70 -18.39 -3.47
CA CYS A 62 10.56 -18.79 -2.65
C CYS A 62 10.69 -20.20 -2.05
N GLN A 63 11.85 -20.87 -2.17
CA GLN A 63 12.06 -22.17 -1.51
C GLN A 63 11.95 -22.04 0.00
N ASP A 64 11.26 -22.97 0.64
CA ASP A 64 10.99 -22.98 2.09
C ASP A 64 10.24 -21.75 2.62
N VAL A 65 9.54 -21.02 1.74
CA VAL A 65 8.69 -19.86 2.09
C VAL A 65 7.24 -20.30 2.20
N ASP A 66 6.61 -20.00 3.32
CA ASP A 66 5.19 -20.29 3.56
C ASP A 66 4.27 -19.19 3.00
N MET A 67 4.71 -17.94 3.07
CA MET A 67 3.90 -16.77 2.68
C MET A 67 4.75 -15.73 1.95
N VAL A 68 4.20 -15.15 0.90
CA VAL A 68 4.76 -13.96 0.24
C VAL A 68 3.92 -12.74 0.63
N ILE A 69 4.57 -11.65 1.06
CA ILE A 69 3.97 -10.31 1.21
C ILE A 69 4.62 -9.38 0.19
N HIS A 70 3.90 -9.11 -0.89
CA HIS A 70 4.38 -8.31 -2.02
C HIS A 70 3.93 -6.85 -1.90
N VAL A 71 4.83 -6.01 -1.34
CA VAL A 71 4.60 -4.56 -1.17
C VAL A 71 5.26 -3.74 -2.27
N ALA A 72 6.29 -4.29 -2.93
CA ALA A 72 7.03 -3.58 -3.96
C ALA A 72 6.13 -3.08 -5.09
N TRP A 73 6.26 -1.81 -5.43
CA TRP A 73 5.66 -1.16 -6.58
C TRP A 73 6.38 0.16 -6.85
N TYR A 74 6.35 0.65 -8.10
CA TYR A 74 6.83 1.99 -8.40
C TYR A 74 5.83 3.03 -7.90
N ALA A 75 6.22 3.83 -6.91
CA ALA A 75 5.33 4.77 -6.21
C ALA A 75 5.94 6.18 -6.03
N GLU A 76 6.78 6.65 -6.97
CA GLU A 76 7.38 7.99 -6.90
C GLU A 76 6.30 9.08 -6.97
N PRO A 77 6.16 9.93 -5.91
CA PRO A 77 5.14 10.97 -5.87
C PRO A 77 5.18 11.90 -7.09
N GLY A 78 4.00 12.21 -7.62
CA GLY A 78 3.83 13.05 -8.81
C GLY A 78 4.08 12.35 -10.15
N LYS A 79 4.61 11.11 -10.16
CA LYS A 79 4.94 10.37 -11.39
C LYS A 79 4.24 9.03 -11.53
N TYR A 80 4.02 8.31 -10.43
CA TYR A 80 3.61 6.91 -10.45
C TYR A 80 2.28 6.64 -11.15
N LEU A 81 1.32 7.57 -11.09
CA LEU A 81 -0.02 7.37 -11.63
C LEU A 81 -0.02 7.10 -13.14
N THR A 82 0.87 7.77 -13.88
CA THR A 82 0.92 7.74 -15.35
C THR A 82 2.17 7.10 -15.92
N SER A 83 3.08 6.60 -15.06
CA SER A 83 4.35 6.00 -15.49
C SER A 83 4.14 4.66 -16.21
N ASP A 84 4.92 4.43 -17.25
CA ASP A 84 5.05 3.14 -17.98
C ASP A 84 5.62 2.02 -17.10
N LYS A 85 6.39 2.36 -16.04
CA LYS A 85 6.88 1.39 -15.04
C LYS A 85 5.78 0.58 -14.37
N ASN A 86 4.52 1.02 -14.46
CA ASN A 86 3.40 0.23 -13.98
C ASN A 86 3.21 -1.07 -14.77
N LEU A 87 3.62 -1.11 -16.05
CA LEU A 87 3.58 -2.32 -16.87
C LEU A 87 4.66 -3.32 -16.43
N ASP A 88 5.86 -2.82 -16.09
CA ASP A 88 6.93 -3.66 -15.54
C ASP A 88 6.52 -4.24 -14.17
N CYS A 89 5.91 -3.40 -13.32
CA CYS A 89 5.38 -3.84 -12.03
C CYS A 89 4.32 -4.94 -12.19
N LEU A 90 3.39 -4.79 -13.13
CA LEU A 90 2.37 -5.79 -13.43
C LEU A 90 3.02 -7.12 -13.85
N SER A 91 3.85 -7.10 -14.89
CA SER A 91 4.46 -8.31 -15.45
C SER A 91 5.37 -9.01 -14.43
N GLY A 92 6.21 -8.24 -13.71
CA GLY A 92 7.08 -8.79 -12.67
C GLY A 92 6.32 -9.37 -11.48
N THR A 93 5.17 -8.78 -11.10
CA THR A 93 4.31 -9.35 -10.05
C THR A 93 3.69 -10.67 -10.49
N LEU A 94 3.29 -10.80 -11.76
CA LEU A 94 2.78 -12.07 -12.30
C LEU A 94 3.88 -13.16 -12.32
N ASN A 95 5.12 -12.81 -12.65
CA ASN A 95 6.26 -13.73 -12.59
C ASN A 95 6.53 -14.18 -11.14
N LEU A 96 6.53 -13.26 -10.18
CA LEU A 96 6.66 -13.59 -8.76
C LEU A 96 5.57 -14.55 -8.30
N ALA A 97 4.31 -14.26 -8.63
CA ALA A 97 3.18 -15.10 -8.22
C ALA A 97 3.26 -16.52 -8.81
N ARG A 98 3.70 -16.65 -10.08
CA ARG A 98 3.95 -17.95 -10.70
C ARG A 98 5.10 -18.70 -10.03
N GLY A 99 6.22 -18.02 -9.76
CA GLY A 99 7.36 -18.63 -9.06
C GLY A 99 6.99 -19.06 -7.63
N ALA A 100 6.24 -18.25 -6.90
CA ALA A 100 5.74 -18.60 -5.58
C ALA A 100 4.84 -19.83 -5.59
N ALA A 101 3.93 -19.94 -6.57
CA ALA A 101 3.07 -21.12 -6.73
C ALA A 101 3.88 -22.37 -7.04
N LEU A 102 4.87 -22.29 -7.94
CA LEU A 102 5.75 -23.43 -8.27
C LEU A 102 6.64 -23.88 -7.09
N ALA A 103 7.02 -22.94 -6.22
CA ALA A 103 7.77 -23.24 -5.00
C ALA A 103 6.90 -23.82 -3.86
N GLY A 104 5.57 -23.85 -4.02
CA GLY A 104 4.66 -24.40 -3.02
C GLY A 104 4.31 -23.42 -1.88
N VAL A 105 4.43 -22.10 -2.12
CA VAL A 105 3.98 -21.08 -1.16
C VAL A 105 2.50 -21.26 -0.88
N ARG A 106 2.11 -21.24 0.41
CA ARG A 106 0.72 -21.46 0.81
C ARG A 106 -0.16 -20.22 0.65
N LYS A 107 0.40 -19.03 0.90
CA LYS A 107 -0.35 -17.77 0.83
C LYS A 107 0.42 -16.67 0.13
N PHE A 108 -0.25 -15.95 -0.76
CA PHE A 108 0.28 -14.77 -1.43
C PHE A 108 -0.56 -13.55 -1.05
N VAL A 109 0.08 -12.56 -0.42
CA VAL A 109 -0.52 -11.29 -0.04
C VAL A 109 0.04 -10.20 -0.94
N GLY A 110 -0.82 -9.57 -1.72
CA GLY A 110 -0.46 -8.43 -2.56
C GLY A 110 -1.06 -7.13 -2.05
N VAL A 111 -0.38 -6.02 -2.33
CA VAL A 111 -0.82 -4.68 -1.94
C VAL A 111 -1.44 -3.95 -3.12
N GLY A 112 -2.74 -3.67 -3.00
CA GLY A 112 -3.56 -2.90 -3.94
C GLY A 112 -3.74 -1.43 -3.52
N THR A 113 -4.72 -0.77 -4.13
CA THR A 113 -5.03 0.64 -3.90
C THR A 113 -6.53 0.91 -4.04
N CYS A 114 -7.05 1.89 -3.28
CA CYS A 114 -8.43 2.37 -3.47
C CYS A 114 -8.70 2.91 -4.88
N PHE A 115 -7.65 3.32 -5.61
CA PHE A 115 -7.78 3.80 -7.00
C PHE A 115 -8.18 2.72 -8.02
N GLU A 116 -8.24 1.46 -7.62
CA GLU A 116 -8.79 0.38 -8.45
C GLU A 116 -10.31 0.50 -8.62
N TYR A 117 -11.01 1.08 -7.63
CA TYR A 117 -12.45 1.23 -7.61
C TYR A 117 -12.98 2.35 -8.50
N ASP A 118 -14.26 2.29 -8.81
CA ASP A 118 -15.04 3.47 -9.14
C ASP A 118 -15.15 4.34 -7.88
N LEU A 119 -14.59 5.55 -7.94
CA LEU A 119 -14.53 6.47 -6.80
C LEU A 119 -15.79 7.33 -6.65
N ALA A 120 -16.73 7.26 -7.60
CA ALA A 120 -17.94 8.09 -7.60
C ALA A 120 -18.85 7.88 -6.38
N PRO A 121 -19.00 6.66 -5.81
CA PRO A 121 -19.82 6.46 -4.62
C PRO A 121 -19.29 7.13 -3.34
N GLY A 122 -17.98 7.38 -3.27
CA GLY A 122 -17.32 7.99 -2.11
C GLY A 122 -17.04 7.00 -0.97
N GLU A 123 -17.96 6.15 -0.59
CA GLU A 123 -17.79 5.04 0.34
C GLU A 123 -17.59 3.74 -0.44
N LEU A 124 -16.44 3.09 -0.23
CA LEU A 124 -15.93 2.02 -1.07
C LEU A 124 -15.78 0.71 -0.28
N SER A 125 -16.61 -0.27 -0.59
CA SER A 125 -16.48 -1.63 -0.09
C SER A 125 -15.73 -2.52 -1.09
N VAL A 126 -15.38 -3.75 -0.70
CA VAL A 126 -14.75 -4.71 -1.62
C VAL A 126 -15.66 -5.13 -2.78
N SER A 127 -16.97 -4.92 -2.66
CA SER A 127 -17.96 -5.15 -3.73
C SER A 127 -18.15 -3.95 -4.67
N THR A 128 -17.55 -2.80 -4.37
CA THR A 128 -17.58 -1.64 -5.27
C THR A 128 -16.94 -1.99 -6.61
N GLN A 129 -17.58 -1.61 -7.70
CA GLN A 129 -17.11 -1.88 -9.04
C GLN A 129 -15.69 -1.32 -9.26
N LEU A 130 -14.85 -2.09 -9.94
CA LEU A 130 -13.54 -1.61 -10.38
C LEU A 130 -13.71 -0.70 -11.61
N ASN A 131 -13.12 0.50 -11.54
CA ASN A 131 -13.10 1.46 -12.64
C ASN A 131 -11.79 2.26 -12.63
N PRO A 132 -10.64 1.58 -12.88
CA PRO A 132 -9.33 2.23 -12.83
C PRO A 132 -9.16 3.23 -13.98
N VAL A 133 -8.84 4.49 -13.64
CA VAL A 133 -8.72 5.59 -14.61
C VAL A 133 -7.28 6.04 -14.88
N THR A 134 -6.29 5.34 -14.32
CA THR A 134 -4.86 5.62 -14.53
C THR A 134 -4.08 4.33 -14.84
N PRO A 135 -2.93 4.39 -15.54
CA PRO A 135 -2.05 3.23 -15.73
C PRO A 135 -1.69 2.50 -14.43
N TYR A 136 -1.44 3.23 -13.34
CA TYR A 136 -1.19 2.67 -12.02
C TYR A 136 -2.38 1.85 -11.51
N ALA A 137 -3.55 2.46 -11.47
CA ALA A 137 -4.76 1.82 -10.99
C ALA A 137 -5.15 0.61 -11.86
N ALA A 138 -5.01 0.75 -13.19
CA ALA A 138 -5.29 -0.32 -14.14
C ALA A 138 -4.33 -1.51 -13.96
N ALA A 139 -3.03 -1.27 -13.79
CA ALA A 139 -2.05 -2.32 -13.53
C ALA A 139 -2.34 -3.06 -12.20
N LYS A 140 -2.68 -2.32 -11.13
CA LYS A 140 -3.06 -2.90 -9.85
C LYS A 140 -4.34 -3.74 -9.96
N ALA A 141 -5.40 -3.20 -10.57
CA ALA A 141 -6.66 -3.93 -10.78
C ALA A 141 -6.47 -5.18 -11.65
N SER A 142 -5.67 -5.09 -12.73
CA SER A 142 -5.35 -6.24 -13.59
C SER A 142 -4.58 -7.32 -12.84
N THR A 143 -3.63 -6.93 -11.96
CA THR A 143 -2.93 -7.87 -11.08
C THR A 143 -3.93 -8.62 -10.20
N TYR A 144 -4.81 -7.89 -9.51
CA TYR A 144 -5.84 -8.50 -8.66
C TYR A 144 -6.72 -9.47 -9.44
N VAL A 145 -7.33 -9.01 -10.54
CA VAL A 145 -8.27 -9.82 -11.33
C VAL A 145 -7.62 -11.11 -11.82
N THR A 146 -6.37 -11.01 -12.30
CA THR A 146 -5.62 -12.16 -12.80
C THR A 146 -5.26 -13.15 -11.69
N LEU A 147 -4.66 -12.65 -10.60
CA LEU A 147 -4.16 -13.51 -9.53
C LEU A 147 -5.28 -14.12 -8.69
N ASN A 148 -6.41 -13.43 -8.55
CA ASN A 148 -7.60 -13.93 -7.84
C ASN A 148 -8.24 -15.15 -8.54
N GLN A 149 -8.01 -15.32 -9.85
CA GLN A 149 -8.42 -16.52 -10.58
C GLN A 149 -7.32 -17.56 -10.65
N TYR A 150 -6.06 -17.12 -10.81
CA TYR A 150 -4.94 -18.03 -11.05
C TYR A 150 -4.46 -18.75 -9.78
N LEU A 151 -4.19 -18.02 -8.69
CA LEU A 151 -3.53 -18.58 -7.50
C LEU A 151 -4.35 -19.67 -6.79
N PRO A 152 -5.68 -19.54 -6.63
CA PRO A 152 -6.50 -20.61 -6.04
C PRO A 152 -6.45 -21.91 -6.86
N LEU A 153 -6.35 -21.84 -8.20
CA LEU A 153 -6.18 -23.02 -9.06
C LEU A 153 -4.84 -23.72 -8.85
N GLN A 154 -3.84 -23.01 -8.29
CA GLN A 154 -2.54 -23.57 -7.93
C GLN A 154 -2.48 -24.02 -6.45
N GLY A 155 -3.59 -23.95 -5.72
CA GLY A 155 -3.66 -24.26 -4.29
C GLY A 155 -3.05 -23.19 -3.38
N VAL A 156 -2.86 -21.97 -3.88
CA VAL A 156 -2.31 -20.83 -3.12
C VAL A 156 -3.44 -19.92 -2.65
N GLU A 157 -3.54 -19.68 -1.35
CA GLU A 157 -4.43 -18.66 -0.79
C GLU A 157 -3.99 -17.28 -1.28
N PHE A 158 -4.93 -16.47 -1.76
CA PHE A 158 -4.63 -15.14 -2.27
C PHE A 158 -5.39 -14.07 -1.49
N LEU A 159 -4.65 -13.07 -0.98
CA LEU A 159 -5.19 -11.88 -0.34
C LEU A 159 -4.69 -10.64 -1.07
N TRP A 160 -5.60 -9.70 -1.36
CA TRP A 160 -5.30 -8.43 -2.01
C TRP A 160 -5.73 -7.26 -1.13
N ALA A 161 -4.75 -6.60 -0.49
CA ALA A 161 -4.97 -5.54 0.49
C ALA A 161 -4.97 -4.17 -0.20
N ARG A 162 -6.15 -3.57 -0.41
CA ARG A 162 -6.29 -2.23 -1.00
C ARG A 162 -6.07 -1.16 0.04
N LEU A 163 -4.95 -0.44 -0.10
CA LEU A 163 -4.61 0.67 0.79
C LEU A 163 -5.37 1.94 0.39
N PHE A 164 -5.72 2.73 1.41
CA PHE A 164 -6.30 4.06 1.27
C PHE A 164 -5.22 5.13 1.50
N TYR A 165 -5.55 6.27 2.13
CA TYR A 165 -4.60 7.37 2.30
C TYR A 165 -3.80 7.16 3.59
N LEU A 166 -2.53 6.84 3.44
CA LEU A 166 -1.65 6.57 4.56
C LEU A 166 -0.71 7.75 4.83
N TYR A 167 -0.43 7.97 6.11
CA TYR A 167 0.57 8.91 6.59
C TYR A 167 1.43 8.25 7.68
N GLY A 168 2.53 8.88 8.07
CA GLY A 168 3.34 8.43 9.20
C GLY A 168 4.83 8.36 8.94
N GLN A 169 5.53 7.60 9.77
CA GLN A 169 6.99 7.52 9.75
C GLN A 169 7.53 6.98 8.43
N GLY A 170 8.40 7.73 7.77
CA GLY A 170 9.03 7.34 6.50
C GLY A 170 8.24 7.76 5.26
N GLU A 171 7.17 8.55 5.43
CA GLU A 171 6.44 9.13 4.30
C GLU A 171 7.32 10.14 3.55
N ASP A 172 7.11 10.22 2.23
CA ASP A 172 7.83 11.18 1.38
C ASP A 172 7.51 12.63 1.78
N PRO A 173 8.52 13.50 2.01
CA PRO A 173 8.33 14.86 2.48
C PRO A 173 7.49 15.75 1.54
N ARG A 174 7.30 15.33 0.30
CA ARG A 174 6.44 16.02 -0.69
C ARG A 174 4.94 15.73 -0.51
N ARG A 175 4.58 14.77 0.35
CA ARG A 175 3.18 14.44 0.67
C ARG A 175 2.60 15.43 1.67
N LEU A 176 1.27 15.49 1.76
CA LEU A 176 0.54 16.49 2.52
C LEU A 176 0.91 16.53 4.01
N VAL A 177 0.89 15.39 4.69
CA VAL A 177 1.10 15.35 6.16
C VAL A 177 2.52 15.74 6.53
N PRO A 178 3.59 15.19 5.95
CA PRO A 178 4.95 15.64 6.18
C PRO A 178 5.18 17.12 5.81
N TYR A 179 4.61 17.58 4.69
CA TYR A 179 4.69 18.98 4.29
C TYR A 179 4.09 19.91 5.35
N LEU A 180 2.91 19.59 5.89
CA LEU A 180 2.29 20.38 6.95
C LEU A 180 3.15 20.43 8.20
N HIS A 181 3.66 19.29 8.67
CA HIS A 181 4.57 19.25 9.82
C HIS A 181 5.82 20.11 9.60
N GLN A 182 6.42 20.01 8.40
CA GLN A 182 7.61 20.81 8.06
C GLN A 182 7.31 22.31 8.10
N GLN A 183 6.21 22.76 7.48
CA GLN A 183 5.83 24.18 7.48
C GLN A 183 5.54 24.70 8.90
N MET A 184 4.81 23.92 9.70
CA MET A 184 4.51 24.30 11.08
C MET A 184 5.78 24.41 11.93
N GLN A 185 6.71 23.46 11.81
CA GLN A 185 8.00 23.48 12.52
C GLN A 185 8.90 24.63 12.09
N ALA A 186 8.91 24.97 10.79
CA ALA A 186 9.68 26.08 10.26
C ALA A 186 9.06 27.46 10.56
N GLY A 187 7.79 27.51 11.01
CA GLY A 187 7.05 28.77 11.15
C GLY A 187 6.69 29.40 9.81
N GLU A 188 6.60 28.59 8.75
CA GLU A 188 6.31 29.03 7.39
C GLU A 188 4.85 28.77 7.00
N ARG A 189 4.34 29.55 6.05
CA ARG A 189 2.97 29.38 5.54
C ARG A 189 2.84 28.09 4.76
N ALA A 190 1.76 27.37 5.01
CA ALA A 190 1.35 26.21 4.24
C ALA A 190 0.28 26.62 3.23
N ASP A 191 0.65 26.73 1.96
CA ASP A 191 -0.29 27.02 0.87
C ASP A 191 -1.03 25.73 0.48
N LEU A 192 -2.36 25.77 0.57
CA LEU A 192 -3.26 24.63 0.41
C LEU A 192 -4.36 24.96 -0.62
N THR A 193 -5.02 23.92 -1.13
CA THR A 193 -6.29 24.02 -1.86
C THR A 193 -7.40 24.42 -0.88
N SER A 194 -8.67 24.42 -1.32
CA SER A 194 -9.81 24.64 -0.40
C SER A 194 -9.84 23.63 0.75
N GLY A 195 -9.32 22.43 0.53
CA GLY A 195 -9.26 21.32 1.49
C GLY A 195 -10.62 20.67 1.79
N THR A 196 -11.60 20.83 0.90
CA THR A 196 -12.97 20.33 1.11
C THR A 196 -13.13 18.84 0.84
N GLN A 197 -12.20 18.22 0.11
CA GLN A 197 -12.25 16.79 -0.19
C GLN A 197 -12.09 15.94 1.08
N VAL A 198 -12.92 14.89 1.17
CA VAL A 198 -12.93 13.94 2.29
C VAL A 198 -12.06 12.72 1.95
N ARG A 199 -11.18 12.34 2.86
CA ARG A 199 -10.31 11.18 2.71
C ARG A 199 -10.30 10.33 3.97
N ASP A 200 -10.11 9.04 3.80
CA ASP A 200 -9.85 8.09 4.89
C ASP A 200 -8.35 8.04 5.12
N PHE A 201 -7.88 8.86 6.06
CA PHE A 201 -6.47 8.89 6.45
C PHE A 201 -6.21 7.90 7.59
N MET A 202 -5.12 7.15 7.48
CA MET A 202 -4.72 6.16 8.47
C MET A 202 -3.22 6.18 8.68
N ASP A 203 -2.78 5.98 9.93
CA ASP A 203 -1.36 5.81 10.22
C ASP A 203 -0.83 4.53 9.55
N VAL A 204 0.39 4.60 9.02
CA VAL A 204 0.99 3.50 8.27
C VAL A 204 1.28 2.27 9.14
N ASP A 205 1.57 2.46 10.44
CA ASP A 205 1.78 1.33 11.35
C ASP A 205 0.46 0.63 11.70
N ASP A 206 -0.64 1.39 11.86
CA ASP A 206 -1.98 0.83 12.03
C ASP A 206 -2.43 0.08 10.76
N ALA A 207 -2.16 0.65 9.59
CA ALA A 207 -2.44 -0.01 8.31
C ALA A 207 -1.64 -1.31 8.14
N ALA A 208 -0.36 -1.31 8.53
CA ALA A 208 0.47 -2.51 8.52
C ALA A 208 -0.05 -3.56 9.52
N ALA A 209 -0.50 -3.16 10.71
CA ALA A 209 -1.10 -4.06 11.68
C ALA A 209 -2.35 -4.75 11.12
N LEU A 210 -3.27 -4.00 10.49
CA LEU A 210 -4.46 -4.55 9.85
C LEU A 210 -4.12 -5.48 8.67
N LEU A 211 -3.13 -5.10 7.85
CA LEU A 211 -2.66 -5.93 6.74
C LEU A 211 -2.12 -7.27 7.25
N LEU A 212 -1.33 -7.25 8.33
CA LEU A 212 -0.76 -8.46 8.92
C LEU A 212 -1.82 -9.30 9.62
N GLU A 213 -2.81 -8.69 10.28
CA GLU A 213 -3.98 -9.40 10.83
C GLU A 213 -4.70 -10.19 9.73
N ASP A 214 -5.03 -9.54 8.62
CA ASP A 214 -5.67 -10.18 7.47
C ASP A 214 -4.75 -11.24 6.81
N ALA A 215 -3.43 -10.97 6.71
CA ALA A 215 -2.45 -11.88 6.13
C ALA A 215 -2.31 -13.19 6.91
N PHE A 216 -2.35 -13.13 8.25
CA PHE A 216 -2.22 -14.30 9.12
C PHE A 216 -3.57 -14.95 9.47
N SER A 217 -4.69 -14.39 9.03
CA SER A 217 -6.02 -14.99 9.12
C SER A 217 -6.29 -15.94 7.94
N ASN A 218 -7.47 -16.55 7.93
CA ASN A 218 -7.97 -17.33 6.78
C ASN A 218 -8.63 -16.46 5.70
N ARG A 219 -8.49 -15.13 5.76
CA ARG A 219 -9.07 -14.21 4.79
C ARG A 219 -8.39 -14.38 3.43
N THR A 220 -9.20 -14.41 2.38
CA THR A 220 -8.81 -14.47 0.97
C THR A 220 -9.59 -13.45 0.14
N GLY A 221 -9.18 -13.24 -1.11
CA GLY A 221 -9.78 -12.24 -1.99
C GLY A 221 -9.35 -10.81 -1.65
N ALA A 222 -10.19 -9.82 -1.96
CA ALA A 222 -9.88 -8.42 -1.67
C ALA A 222 -10.24 -8.06 -0.23
N THR A 223 -9.45 -7.16 0.36
CA THR A 223 -9.75 -6.49 1.64
C THR A 223 -9.40 -5.02 1.55
N ASN A 224 -10.12 -4.15 2.26
CA ASN A 224 -9.79 -2.74 2.39
C ASN A 224 -8.97 -2.51 3.66
N ILE A 225 -7.79 -1.91 3.54
CA ILE A 225 -6.97 -1.44 4.66
C ILE A 225 -7.25 0.05 4.81
N ALA A 226 -8.21 0.36 5.67
CA ALA A 226 -8.80 1.68 5.84
C ALA A 226 -9.33 1.85 7.27
N SER A 227 -9.47 3.09 7.73
CA SER A 227 -10.01 3.39 9.07
C SER A 227 -11.54 3.33 9.12
N GLY A 228 -12.20 3.49 7.97
CA GLY A 228 -13.65 3.66 7.88
C GLY A 228 -14.13 5.07 8.26
N GLN A 229 -13.22 5.99 8.53
CA GLN A 229 -13.54 7.34 8.98
C GLN A 229 -13.05 8.38 7.97
N GLY A 230 -13.98 9.16 7.43
CA GLY A 230 -13.65 10.25 6.54
C GLY A 230 -13.36 11.54 7.32
N ILE A 231 -12.28 12.22 6.93
CA ILE A 231 -11.97 13.57 7.41
C ILE A 231 -11.68 14.48 6.22
N THR A 232 -12.09 15.75 6.28
CA THR A 232 -11.69 16.69 5.23
C THR A 232 -10.19 17.00 5.32
N VAL A 233 -9.55 17.24 4.19
CA VAL A 233 -8.14 17.66 4.15
C VAL A 233 -7.93 18.94 4.99
N ARG A 234 -8.93 19.84 5.00
CA ARG A 234 -8.93 21.04 5.85
C ARG A 234 -8.88 20.68 7.33
N ALA A 235 -9.78 19.80 7.80
CA ALA A 235 -9.83 19.42 9.20
C ALA A 235 -8.55 18.69 9.65
N LEU A 236 -7.98 17.84 8.81
CA LEU A 236 -6.68 17.22 9.07
C LEU A 236 -5.56 18.27 9.19
N ALA A 237 -5.50 19.24 8.26
CA ALA A 237 -4.50 20.30 8.33
C ALA A 237 -4.65 21.17 9.58
N GLU A 238 -5.88 21.48 9.97
CA GLU A 238 -6.18 22.22 11.20
C GLU A 238 -5.76 21.45 12.46
N GLN A 239 -6.03 20.14 12.52
CA GLN A 239 -5.57 19.29 13.64
C GLN A 239 -4.04 19.26 13.75
N ILE A 240 -3.33 19.16 12.62
CA ILE A 240 -1.87 19.20 12.61
C ILE A 240 -1.37 20.58 13.08
N ALA A 241 -1.95 21.68 12.58
CA ALA A 241 -1.56 23.02 12.96
C ALA A 241 -1.85 23.32 14.46
N ASP A 242 -2.94 22.77 15.02
CA ASP A 242 -3.28 22.88 16.44
C ASP A 242 -2.21 22.28 17.34
N HIS A 243 -1.63 21.15 16.95
CA HIS A 243 -0.52 20.54 17.68
C HIS A 243 0.68 21.49 17.86
N TYR A 244 0.86 22.41 16.91
CA TYR A 244 1.92 23.44 16.96
C TYR A 244 1.41 24.81 17.45
N GLY A 245 0.10 24.98 17.69
CA GLY A 245 -0.51 26.27 17.99
C GLY A 245 -0.43 27.29 16.85
N ARG A 246 -0.40 26.83 15.58
CA ARG A 246 -0.05 27.64 14.40
C ARG A 246 -1.09 27.57 13.27
N ARG A 247 -2.39 27.63 13.59
CA ARG A 247 -3.44 27.75 12.56
C ARG A 247 -3.29 28.98 11.67
N ASP A 248 -2.64 30.02 12.17
CA ASP A 248 -2.33 31.25 11.45
C ASP A 248 -1.48 31.04 10.18
N LEU A 249 -0.75 29.92 10.13
CA LEU A 249 0.08 29.55 8.99
C LEU A 249 -0.66 28.82 7.87
N LEU A 250 -1.88 28.34 8.10
CA LEU A 250 -2.67 27.65 7.08
C LEU A 250 -3.27 28.64 6.08
N ASN A 251 -2.93 28.50 4.81
CA ASN A 251 -3.37 29.37 3.73
C ASN A 251 -4.24 28.60 2.73
N PHE A 252 -5.50 28.39 3.10
CA PHE A 252 -6.46 27.67 2.26
C PHE A 252 -6.89 28.49 1.03
N GLY A 253 -7.03 27.84 -0.12
CA GLY A 253 -7.39 28.47 -1.40
C GLY A 253 -6.21 29.16 -2.11
N ALA A 254 -4.99 29.07 -1.56
CA ALA A 254 -3.79 29.61 -2.22
C ALA A 254 -3.36 28.77 -3.44
N ARG A 255 -3.72 27.50 -3.44
CA ARG A 255 -3.55 26.60 -4.58
C ARG A 255 -4.90 26.30 -5.21
N PRO A 256 -5.00 26.20 -6.55
CA PRO A 256 -6.23 25.82 -7.21
C PRO A 256 -6.65 24.40 -6.81
N ASP A 257 -7.95 24.17 -6.67
CA ASP A 257 -8.50 22.84 -6.45
C ASP A 257 -8.30 21.97 -7.69
N ASN A 258 -8.01 20.68 -7.47
CA ASN A 258 -7.98 19.70 -8.53
C ASN A 258 -9.41 19.23 -8.83
N LEU A 259 -9.99 19.70 -9.93
CA LEU A 259 -11.37 19.41 -10.32
C LEU A 259 -11.62 17.95 -10.69
N THR A 260 -10.56 17.16 -10.94
CA THR A 260 -10.66 15.73 -11.23
C THR A 260 -10.48 14.87 -9.97
N ASP A 261 -10.14 15.46 -8.83
CA ASP A 261 -9.96 14.75 -7.57
C ASP A 261 -11.32 14.39 -6.97
N PRO A 262 -11.61 13.13 -6.65
CA PRO A 262 -12.90 12.73 -6.11
C PRO A 262 -13.24 13.52 -4.82
N PRO A 263 -14.50 13.96 -4.65
CA PRO A 263 -14.89 14.73 -3.46
C PRO A 263 -14.81 13.93 -2.16
N CYS A 264 -14.99 12.61 -2.23
CA CYS A 264 -14.98 11.70 -1.08
C CYS A 264 -14.34 10.37 -1.45
N VAL A 265 -13.48 9.84 -0.58
CA VAL A 265 -12.93 8.47 -0.67
C VAL A 265 -12.76 7.92 0.74
N ILE A 266 -13.65 7.01 1.14
CA ILE A 266 -13.66 6.32 2.44
C ILE A 266 -13.70 4.82 2.20
N GLY A 267 -12.89 4.05 2.91
CA GLY A 267 -12.85 2.60 2.81
C GLY A 267 -13.77 1.94 3.83
N LEU A 268 -14.71 1.11 3.36
CA LEU A 268 -15.50 0.26 4.25
C LEU A 268 -14.79 -1.08 4.39
N ARG A 269 -14.47 -1.46 5.63
CA ARG A 269 -14.04 -2.83 5.91
C ARG A 269 -15.27 -3.71 6.03
N ASP A 270 -15.26 -4.84 5.34
CA ASP A 270 -16.24 -5.88 5.61
C ASP A 270 -15.94 -6.43 7.00
N THR A 271 -16.79 -6.08 7.96
CA THR A 271 -16.80 -6.79 9.24
C THR A 271 -17.19 -8.22 8.92
N GLU A 272 -16.32 -9.17 9.26
CA GLU A 272 -16.65 -10.58 9.15
C GLU A 272 -18.03 -10.81 9.76
N THR A 273 -18.98 -11.27 8.95
CA THR A 273 -20.12 -11.99 9.51
C THR A 273 -19.50 -13.24 10.11
N ARG A 274 -19.19 -13.21 11.42
CA ARG A 274 -18.82 -14.41 12.17
C ARG A 274 -20.04 -15.33 12.07
N ILE A 275 -19.93 -16.35 11.21
CA ILE A 275 -20.84 -17.49 11.15
C ILE A 275 -20.45 -18.45 12.27
#